data_9f13349e0e8950346790907b9dea4fb7
#
_entry.id   9f13349e0e8950346790907b9dea4fb7
#
_cell.length_a   1.000
_cell.length_b   1.000
_cell.length_c   1.000
_cell.angle_alpha   90.00
_cell.angle_beta   90.00
_cell.angle_gamma   90.00
#
_symmetry.space_group_name_H-M   'P 1'
#
loop_
_entity.id
_entity.type
_entity.pdbx_description
1 polymer ?
#
loop_
_entity_poly.entity_id
_entity_poly.type
_entity_poly.pdbx_seq_one_letter_code
_entity_poly.pdbx_strand_id
1 'polypeptide(L)'
;MMKWIHQRGVLDFMEMTDFSVDLRQQLKELAIAKPPEVEDCLVSPEGTKKYLIKLDSGSMIEMVIIPERKRLTLCISSQAGCALQCTFCATGAQGFERNLTRDEIIGQLWIANFYKKSSQQISNVVFMGMGEPLLNVVPVLSSISIM
;
A
#
# COMPACT_ATOMS: atom_id res chain seq x y z
N MET A 1 16.32 -8.29 -4.82
CA MET A 1 14.86 -8.32 -4.98
C MET A 1 14.20 -7.04 -4.45
N MET A 2 14.35 -6.68 -3.15
CA MET A 2 13.71 -5.48 -2.56
C MET A 2 13.94 -4.19 -3.36
N LYS A 3 15.18 -3.92 -3.82
CA LYS A 3 15.47 -2.75 -4.67
C LYS A 3 14.70 -2.75 -5.99
N TRP A 4 14.54 -3.89 -6.63
CA TRP A 4 13.77 -4.00 -7.87
C TRP A 4 12.29 -3.69 -7.66
N ILE A 5 11.69 -4.28 -6.63
CA ILE A 5 10.26 -4.11 -6.35
C ILE A 5 9.97 -2.71 -5.80
N HIS A 6 10.67 -2.28 -4.74
CA HIS A 6 10.29 -1.08 -3.98
C HIS A 6 10.99 0.22 -4.41
N GLN A 7 12.14 0.15 -5.12
CA GLN A 7 12.82 1.35 -5.61
C GLN A 7 12.67 1.56 -7.11
N ARG A 8 12.51 0.48 -7.89
CA ARG A 8 12.39 0.54 -9.35
C ARG A 8 10.99 0.24 -9.87
N GLY A 9 10.09 -0.29 -9.02
CA GLY A 9 8.72 -0.67 -9.37
C GLY A 9 8.63 -1.87 -10.32
N VAL A 10 9.69 -2.68 -10.41
CA VAL A 10 9.76 -3.85 -11.30
C VAL A 10 9.13 -5.05 -10.59
N LEU A 11 8.14 -5.66 -11.23
CA LEU A 11 7.39 -6.83 -10.72
C LEU A 11 7.72 -8.10 -11.49
N ASP A 12 8.19 -8.02 -12.74
CA ASP A 12 8.63 -9.19 -13.49
C ASP A 12 10.02 -9.62 -13.03
N PHE A 13 10.11 -10.83 -12.45
CA PHE A 13 11.39 -11.39 -12.02
C PHE A 13 12.39 -11.53 -13.17
N MET A 14 11.93 -11.69 -14.42
CA MET A 14 12.80 -11.80 -15.60
C MET A 14 13.57 -10.50 -15.90
N GLU A 15 13.05 -9.35 -15.47
CA GLU A 15 13.72 -8.05 -15.60
C GLU A 15 14.79 -7.78 -14.52
N MET A 16 14.86 -8.60 -13.47
CA MET A 16 15.79 -8.44 -12.33
C MET A 16 17.18 -8.98 -12.68
N THR A 17 17.91 -8.27 -13.57
CA THR A 17 19.13 -8.75 -14.25
C THR A 17 20.37 -8.94 -13.36
N ASP A 18 20.33 -8.53 -12.11
CA ASP A 18 21.36 -8.81 -11.10
C ASP A 18 21.25 -10.24 -10.51
N PHE A 19 20.21 -11.00 -10.86
CA PHE A 19 20.06 -12.41 -10.56
C PHE A 19 20.39 -13.27 -11.78
N SER A 20 20.88 -14.50 -11.53
CA SER A 20 21.08 -15.47 -12.60
C SER A 20 19.78 -15.82 -13.32
N VAL A 21 19.87 -16.23 -14.57
CA VAL A 21 18.71 -16.63 -15.38
C VAL A 21 17.92 -17.74 -14.68
N ASP A 22 18.63 -18.75 -14.15
CA ASP A 22 18.01 -19.88 -13.47
C ASP A 22 17.22 -19.45 -12.23
N LEU A 23 17.79 -18.54 -11.41
CA LEU A 23 17.08 -18.03 -10.24
C LEU A 23 15.84 -17.22 -10.63
N ARG A 24 15.92 -16.41 -11.69
CA ARG A 24 14.76 -15.65 -12.19
C ARG A 24 13.65 -16.58 -12.65
N GLN A 25 14.01 -17.67 -13.33
CA GLN A 25 13.05 -18.69 -13.79
C GLN A 25 12.36 -19.36 -12.60
N GLN A 26 13.16 -19.80 -11.60
CA GLN A 26 12.61 -20.41 -10.38
C GLN A 26 11.67 -19.46 -9.62
N LEU A 27 12.05 -18.16 -9.49
CA LEU A 27 11.20 -17.16 -8.83
C LEU A 27 9.86 -16.98 -9.57
N LYS A 28 9.88 -16.98 -10.90
CA LYS A 28 8.67 -16.87 -11.71
C LYS A 28 7.71 -18.04 -11.52
N GLU A 29 8.24 -19.25 -11.26
CA GLU A 29 7.44 -20.46 -11.00
C GLU A 29 6.90 -20.52 -9.56
N LEU A 30 7.65 -20.01 -8.59
CA LEU A 30 7.38 -20.17 -7.16
C LEU A 30 6.67 -18.96 -6.52
N ALA A 31 6.72 -17.78 -7.13
CA ALA A 31 6.25 -16.54 -6.52
C ALA A 31 5.59 -15.59 -7.54
N ILE A 32 4.72 -14.76 -7.03
CA ILE A 32 4.10 -13.67 -7.78
C ILE A 32 4.41 -12.37 -7.04
N ALA A 33 5.01 -11.40 -7.75
CA ALA A 33 5.14 -10.03 -7.25
C ALA A 33 4.02 -9.19 -7.89
N LYS A 34 3.00 -8.87 -7.10
CA LYS A 34 1.86 -8.10 -7.59
C LYS A 34 1.38 -7.14 -6.49
N PRO A 35 1.13 -5.85 -6.77
CA PRO A 35 0.48 -4.95 -5.82
C PRO A 35 -1.01 -5.29 -5.73
N PRO A 36 -1.71 -4.82 -4.68
CA PRO A 36 -3.16 -4.83 -4.63
C PRO A 36 -3.78 -4.09 -5.83
N GLU A 37 -5.02 -4.42 -6.15
CA GLU A 37 -5.74 -3.83 -7.29
C GLU A 37 -6.33 -2.47 -6.93
N VAL A 38 -6.15 -1.48 -7.81
CA VAL A 38 -6.81 -0.18 -7.67
C VAL A 38 -8.18 -0.25 -8.34
N GLU A 39 -9.24 -0.23 -7.55
CA GLU A 39 -10.62 -0.29 -8.04
C GLU A 39 -11.11 1.09 -8.50
N ASP A 40 -10.80 2.16 -7.74
CA ASP A 40 -11.21 3.52 -8.04
C ASP A 40 -10.21 4.57 -7.53
N CYS A 41 -10.27 5.76 -8.09
CA CYS A 41 -9.44 6.90 -7.70
C CYS A 41 -10.20 8.21 -7.86
N LEU A 42 -10.55 8.83 -6.73
CA LEU A 42 -11.14 10.17 -6.68
C LEU A 42 -10.06 11.22 -6.53
N VAL A 43 -10.17 12.31 -7.28
CA VAL A 43 -9.21 13.42 -7.24
C VAL A 43 -9.95 14.71 -6.87
N SER A 44 -9.50 15.38 -5.81
CA SER A 44 -10.03 16.68 -5.40
C SER A 44 -9.47 17.82 -6.28
N PRO A 45 -10.11 19.00 -6.31
CA PRO A 45 -9.58 20.17 -7.00
C PRO A 45 -8.17 20.58 -6.55
N GLU A 46 -7.84 20.35 -5.28
CA GLU A 46 -6.52 20.65 -4.69
C GLU A 46 -5.46 19.57 -5.00
N GLY A 47 -5.85 18.52 -5.74
CA GLY A 47 -4.95 17.45 -6.15
C GLY A 47 -4.80 16.30 -5.15
N THR A 48 -5.55 16.29 -4.04
CA THR A 48 -5.63 15.12 -3.14
C THR A 48 -6.25 13.94 -3.88
N LYS A 49 -5.62 12.77 -3.79
CA LYS A 49 -6.10 11.55 -4.45
C LYS A 49 -6.51 10.52 -3.40
N LYS A 50 -7.75 10.09 -3.43
CA LYS A 50 -8.25 8.98 -2.62
C LYS A 50 -8.42 7.75 -3.51
N TYR A 51 -7.74 6.68 -3.16
CA TYR A 51 -7.78 5.40 -3.86
C TYR A 51 -8.63 4.41 -3.09
N LEU A 52 -9.49 3.71 -3.77
CA LEU A 52 -10.15 2.49 -3.32
C LEU A 52 -9.34 1.30 -3.82
N ILE A 53 -8.90 0.45 -2.92
CA ILE A 53 -7.99 -0.67 -3.19
C ILE A 53 -8.69 -1.96 -2.82
N LYS A 54 -8.70 -2.89 -3.76
CA LYS A 54 -9.20 -4.26 -3.58
C LYS A 54 -8.03 -5.19 -3.25
N LEU A 55 -8.16 -5.89 -2.15
CA LEU A 55 -7.19 -6.88 -1.69
C LEU A 55 -7.54 -8.26 -2.26
N ASP A 56 -6.56 -9.18 -2.29
CA ASP A 56 -6.78 -10.54 -2.80
C ASP A 56 -7.83 -11.33 -1.98
N SER A 57 -8.05 -10.93 -0.73
CA SER A 57 -9.15 -11.46 0.11
C SER A 57 -10.55 -11.02 -0.32
N GLY A 58 -10.66 -10.04 -1.21
CA GLY A 58 -11.90 -9.35 -1.55
C GLY A 58 -12.21 -8.13 -0.69
N SER A 59 -11.50 -7.94 0.44
CA SER A 59 -11.67 -6.76 1.29
C SER A 59 -11.32 -5.48 0.56
N MET A 60 -12.01 -4.39 0.88
CA MET A 60 -11.77 -3.06 0.32
C MET A 60 -11.14 -2.15 1.36
N ILE A 61 -10.08 -1.45 0.97
CA ILE A 61 -9.43 -0.44 1.81
C ILE A 61 -9.25 0.86 1.06
N GLU A 62 -9.04 1.94 1.81
CA GLU A 62 -8.74 3.25 1.23
C GLU A 62 -7.32 3.68 1.56
N MET A 63 -6.68 4.39 0.64
CA MET A 63 -5.48 5.19 0.90
C MET A 63 -5.63 6.58 0.31
N VAL A 64 -4.93 7.58 0.86
CA VAL A 64 -5.00 8.96 0.39
C VAL A 64 -3.61 9.53 0.15
N ILE A 65 -3.40 10.14 -1.01
CA ILE A 65 -2.20 10.93 -1.31
C ILE A 65 -2.57 12.40 -1.18
N ILE A 66 -1.89 13.11 -0.27
CA ILE A 66 -2.14 14.51 0.04
C ILE A 66 -0.93 15.32 -0.42
N PRO A 67 -1.06 16.16 -1.48
CA PRO A 67 0.00 17.07 -1.88
C PRO A 67 0.07 18.29 -0.96
N GLU A 68 1.26 18.59 -0.45
CA GLU A 68 1.54 19.75 0.37
C GLU A 68 2.79 20.48 -0.14
N ARG A 69 2.64 21.59 -0.84
CA ARG A 69 3.76 22.37 -1.39
C ARG A 69 4.87 21.52 -2.02
N LYS A 70 5.88 21.11 -1.22
CA LYS A 70 7.04 20.30 -1.65
C LYS A 70 7.01 18.85 -1.13
N ARG A 71 5.94 18.43 -0.44
CA ARG A 71 5.80 17.10 0.15
C ARG A 71 4.60 16.37 -0.43
N LEU A 72 4.72 15.05 -0.56
CA LEU A 72 3.60 14.15 -0.78
C LEU A 72 3.47 13.27 0.46
N THR A 73 2.36 13.43 1.19
CA THR A 73 2.02 12.58 2.32
C THR A 73 1.09 11.48 1.86
N LEU A 74 1.47 10.25 2.13
CA LEU A 74 0.63 9.07 1.92
C LEU A 74 -0.01 8.65 3.24
N CYS A 75 -1.33 8.68 3.28
CA CYS A 75 -2.14 8.17 4.38
C CYS A 75 -2.56 6.74 4.04
N ILE A 76 -2.11 5.75 4.83
CA ILE A 76 -2.34 4.32 4.59
C ILE A 76 -3.20 3.68 5.66
N SER A 77 -3.86 2.59 5.26
CA SER A 77 -4.69 1.74 6.11
C SER A 77 -3.87 0.62 6.75
N SER A 78 -4.24 0.24 7.97
CA SER A 78 -3.66 -0.87 8.72
C SER A 78 -4.64 -2.04 8.92
N GLN A 79 -5.93 -1.80 8.73
CA GLN A 79 -7.01 -2.80 8.84
C GLN A 79 -8.03 -2.58 7.71
N ALA A 80 -8.80 -3.60 7.37
CA ALA A 80 -10.05 -3.48 6.67
C ALA A 80 -11.14 -3.26 7.72
N GLY A 81 -11.80 -2.08 7.67
CA GLY A 81 -12.63 -1.60 8.79
C GLY A 81 -11.80 -1.18 10.01
N CYS A 82 -12.43 -1.04 11.17
CA CYS A 82 -11.76 -0.67 12.43
C CYS A 82 -12.47 -1.26 13.64
N ALA A 83 -11.69 -1.80 14.59
CA ALA A 83 -12.22 -2.39 15.82
C ALA A 83 -12.60 -1.37 16.91
N LEU A 84 -12.13 -0.11 16.83
CA LEU A 84 -12.31 0.88 17.89
C LEU A 84 -13.69 1.56 17.91
N GLN A 85 -14.49 1.46 16.85
CA GLN A 85 -15.85 2.00 16.78
C GLN A 85 -15.98 3.47 17.27
N CYS A 86 -15.00 4.33 16.96
CA CYS A 86 -15.04 5.74 17.33
C CYS A 86 -16.28 6.41 16.73
N THR A 87 -17.06 7.11 17.54
CA THR A 87 -18.38 7.67 17.17
C THR A 87 -18.35 8.72 16.05
N PHE A 88 -17.19 9.35 15.84
CA PHE A 88 -16.96 10.36 14.80
C PHE A 88 -16.34 9.78 13.52
N CYS A 89 -16.02 8.49 13.49
CA CYS A 89 -15.22 7.88 12.42
C CYS A 89 -16.09 7.00 11.51
N ALA A 90 -16.12 7.32 10.21
CA ALA A 90 -16.85 6.53 9.22
C ALA A 90 -16.35 5.07 9.14
N THR A 91 -15.03 4.86 9.22
CA THR A 91 -14.44 3.50 9.25
C THR A 91 -14.86 2.73 10.49
N GLY A 92 -14.95 3.41 11.65
CA GLY A 92 -15.44 2.78 12.88
C GLY A 92 -16.89 2.32 12.77
N ALA A 93 -17.73 3.07 12.04
CA ALA A 93 -19.12 2.69 11.79
C ALA A 93 -19.28 1.49 10.84
N GLN A 94 -18.30 1.21 9.98
CA GLN A 94 -18.28 0.04 9.10
C GLN A 94 -18.01 -1.27 9.87
N GLY A 95 -17.42 -1.18 11.08
CA GLY A 95 -16.98 -2.31 11.86
C GLY A 95 -15.61 -2.85 11.43
N PHE A 96 -15.17 -3.87 12.13
CA PHE A 96 -13.88 -4.53 11.87
C PHE A 96 -14.08 -5.77 11.01
N GLU A 97 -13.31 -5.88 9.95
CA GLU A 97 -13.27 -7.08 9.11
C GLU A 97 -12.03 -7.92 9.42
N ARG A 98 -10.83 -7.34 9.23
CA ARG A 98 -9.55 -8.02 9.53
C ARG A 98 -8.36 -7.06 9.59
N ASN A 99 -7.27 -7.56 10.15
CA ASN A 99 -5.96 -6.93 10.07
C ASN A 99 -5.38 -7.08 8.65
N LEU A 100 -4.68 -6.05 8.17
CA LEU A 100 -3.89 -6.14 6.95
C LEU A 100 -2.59 -6.88 7.22
N THR A 101 -2.12 -7.63 6.23
CA THR A 101 -0.78 -8.21 6.23
C THR A 101 0.27 -7.14 5.97
N ARG A 102 1.54 -7.43 6.28
CA ARG A 102 2.67 -6.56 5.93
C ARG A 102 2.67 -6.22 4.43
N ASP A 103 2.42 -7.19 3.58
CA ASP A 103 2.50 -7.03 2.13
C ASP A 103 1.35 -6.16 1.59
N GLU A 104 0.17 -6.22 2.19
CA GLU A 104 -0.96 -5.34 1.88
C GLU A 104 -0.71 -3.90 2.35
N ILE A 105 -0.04 -3.71 3.49
CA ILE A 105 0.35 -2.39 3.98
C ILE A 105 1.40 -1.77 3.05
N ILE A 106 2.49 -2.48 2.74
CA ILE A 106 3.56 -1.97 1.87
C ILE A 106 3.10 -1.80 0.41
N GLY A 107 2.14 -2.61 -0.03
CA GLY A 107 1.52 -2.52 -1.35
C GLY A 107 0.86 -1.17 -1.62
N GLN A 108 0.32 -0.50 -0.58
CA GLN A 108 -0.24 0.85 -0.71
C GLN A 108 0.86 1.86 -1.06
N LEU A 109 2.05 1.78 -0.45
CA LEU A 109 3.18 2.63 -0.80
C LEU A 109 3.68 2.33 -2.23
N TRP A 110 3.69 1.06 -2.65
CA TRP A 110 4.04 0.70 -4.01
C TRP A 110 3.07 1.32 -5.03
N ILE A 111 1.76 1.23 -4.80
CA ILE A 111 0.73 1.87 -5.64
C ILE A 111 0.97 3.38 -5.71
N ALA A 112 1.20 4.04 -4.58
CA ALA A 112 1.42 5.48 -4.53
C ALA A 112 2.62 5.94 -5.37
N ASN A 113 3.70 5.15 -5.41
CA ASN A 113 4.92 5.48 -6.15
C ASN A 113 4.87 5.08 -7.63
N PHE A 114 4.18 4.00 -7.99
CA PHE A 114 4.35 3.39 -9.32
C PHE A 114 3.06 3.24 -10.15
N TYR A 115 1.88 3.24 -9.54
CA TYR A 115 0.62 2.95 -10.28
C TYR A 115 0.32 3.92 -11.41
N LYS A 116 0.50 5.22 -11.25
CA LYS A 116 0.31 6.23 -12.32
C LYS A 116 1.48 7.21 -12.36
N LYS A 117 2.71 6.70 -12.35
CA LYS A 117 3.98 7.45 -12.42
C LYS A 117 3.85 8.92 -12.00
N SER A 118 3.88 9.18 -10.70
CA SER A 118 3.95 10.55 -10.20
C SER A 118 5.33 11.13 -10.49
N SER A 119 5.39 12.42 -10.85
CA SER A 119 6.66 13.14 -10.95
C SER A 119 7.30 13.41 -9.57
N GLN A 120 6.54 13.26 -8.50
CA GLN A 120 6.99 13.41 -7.12
C GLN A 120 6.89 12.06 -6.40
N GLN A 121 7.94 11.75 -5.63
CA GLN A 121 7.95 10.57 -4.75
C GLN A 121 7.25 10.88 -3.42
N ILE A 122 6.65 9.85 -2.82
CA ILE A 122 6.13 9.94 -1.47
C ILE A 122 7.28 10.26 -0.51
N SER A 123 7.15 11.35 0.23
CA SER A 123 8.13 11.83 1.20
C SER A 123 7.73 11.57 2.65
N ASN A 124 6.47 11.23 2.88
CA ASN A 124 5.89 11.06 4.20
C ASN A 124 4.82 9.98 4.18
N VAL A 125 4.82 9.09 5.18
CA VAL A 125 3.79 8.04 5.33
C VAL A 125 3.17 8.18 6.70
N VAL A 126 1.83 8.19 6.77
CA VAL A 126 1.08 8.25 8.02
C VAL A 126 0.04 7.11 8.06
N PHE A 127 -0.05 6.45 9.22
CA PHE A 127 -1.03 5.39 9.47
C PHE A 127 -2.33 5.99 10.02
N MET A 128 -2.99 6.83 9.21
CA MET A 128 -4.22 7.54 9.56
C MET A 128 -5.39 7.20 8.60
N GLY A 129 -5.26 6.10 7.86
CA GLY A 129 -6.32 5.54 7.03
C GLY A 129 -7.29 4.68 7.83
N MET A 130 -7.73 3.56 7.25
CA MET A 130 -8.63 2.62 7.93
C MET A 130 -7.87 1.77 8.96
N GLY A 131 -8.50 1.61 10.15
CA GLY A 131 -7.99 0.78 11.22
C GLY A 131 -7.13 1.50 12.25
N GLU A 132 -6.90 0.80 13.38
CA GLU A 132 -5.99 1.24 14.44
C GLU A 132 -4.66 0.49 14.30
N PRO A 133 -3.54 1.18 13.98
CA PRO A 133 -2.25 0.51 13.75
C PRO A 133 -1.72 -0.21 14.99
N LEU A 134 -2.03 0.26 16.19
CA LEU A 134 -1.61 -0.39 17.44
C LEU A 134 -2.37 -1.70 17.72
N LEU A 135 -3.47 -1.98 17.02
CA LEU A 135 -4.14 -3.28 17.04
C LEU A 135 -3.61 -4.23 15.95
N ASN A 136 -2.67 -3.78 15.11
CA ASN A 136 -2.00 -4.57 14.07
C ASN A 136 -0.47 -4.40 14.12
N VAL A 137 0.11 -4.38 15.31
CA VAL A 137 1.49 -3.93 15.59
C VAL A 137 2.54 -4.67 14.76
N VAL A 138 2.49 -6.00 14.72
CA VAL A 138 3.55 -6.81 14.06
C VAL A 138 3.62 -6.53 12.55
N PRO A 139 2.52 -6.60 11.78
CA PRO A 139 2.54 -6.22 10.36
C PRO A 139 2.93 -4.75 10.13
N VAL A 140 2.46 -3.82 10.99
CA VAL A 140 2.78 -2.39 10.89
C VAL A 140 4.28 -2.16 11.08
N LEU A 141 4.89 -2.66 12.15
CA LEU A 141 6.33 -2.51 12.39
C LEU A 141 7.18 -3.18 11.31
N SER A 142 6.75 -4.36 10.84
CA SER A 142 7.42 -5.04 9.73
C SER A 142 7.35 -4.25 8.42
N SER A 143 6.24 -3.58 8.13
CA SER A 143 6.13 -2.74 6.93
C SER A 143 6.97 -1.46 7.05
N ILE A 144 7.02 -0.82 8.23
CA ILE A 144 7.87 0.35 8.49
C ILE A 144 9.36 0.02 8.25
N SER A 145 9.80 -1.19 8.61
CA SER A 145 11.20 -1.60 8.38
C SER A 145 11.57 -1.78 6.90
N ILE A 146 10.59 -1.83 6.00
CA ILE A 146 10.77 -1.94 4.54
C ILE A 146 10.67 -0.57 3.86
N MET A 147 9.90 0.36 4.41
CA MET A 147 9.71 1.73 3.91
C MET A 147 10.98 2.56 4.00
#